data_083a96cd434f35d2b5c04f5b91aa0a50
#
_entry.id   083a96cd434f35d2b5c04f5b91aa0a50
#
_cell.length_a   1.000
_cell.length_b   1.000
_cell.length_c   1.000
_cell.angle_alpha   90.00
_cell.angle_beta   90.00
_cell.angle_gamma   90.00
#
_symmetry.space_group_name_H-M   'P 1'
#
loop_
_entity.id
_entity.type
_entity.pdbx_description
1 polymer ?
#
loop_
_entity_poly.entity_id
_entity_poly.type
_entity_poly.pdbx_seq_one_letter_code
_entity_poly.pdbx_strand_id
1 'polypeptide(L)'
;MTEQKTIEQKAAETILQTPVEVKVGDKTYTTAPPSTATLILASEAVSLLPHVVLDPKNVVEESLSIAKDCRALGDIIAIFILGAKNLKEKVKVQKKREKRYLWGLLKREVIEEVEEVRDRKAELAQELLENLTPAELYDLTVTVLQRMNLTDFFGLTTFLIEINLMRLTKVETEATALGQ
;
A
#
# COMPACT_ATOMS: atom_id res chain seq x y z
N MET A 1 10.53 21.63 -21.94
CA MET A 1 11.97 21.37 -21.65
C MET A 1 12.02 20.78 -20.27
N THR A 2 12.20 19.46 -20.17
CA THR A 2 12.38 18.76 -18.89
C THR A 2 13.83 18.96 -18.46
N GLU A 3 14.05 19.76 -17.42
CA GLU A 3 15.37 19.89 -16.81
C GLU A 3 15.84 18.52 -16.32
N GLN A 4 16.94 18.03 -16.87
CA GLN A 4 17.59 16.82 -16.37
C GLN A 4 18.23 17.15 -15.02
N LYS A 5 17.61 16.69 -13.94
CA LYS A 5 18.16 16.81 -12.58
C LYS A 5 19.52 16.11 -12.49
N THR A 6 20.48 16.73 -11.83
CA THR A 6 21.80 16.13 -11.57
C THR A 6 21.68 14.95 -10.59
N ILE A 7 22.70 14.07 -10.58
CA ILE A 7 22.75 12.91 -9.65
C ILE A 7 22.70 13.39 -8.20
N GLU A 8 23.35 14.50 -7.90
CA GLU A 8 23.37 15.11 -6.56
C GLU A 8 22.01 15.65 -6.15
N GLN A 9 21.26 16.26 -7.07
CA GLN A 9 19.88 16.70 -6.82
C GLN A 9 18.96 15.53 -6.55
N LYS A 10 19.08 14.43 -7.31
CA LYS A 10 18.31 13.20 -7.08
C LYS A 10 18.64 12.57 -5.72
N ALA A 11 19.93 12.55 -5.35
CA ALA A 11 20.36 12.05 -4.05
C ALA A 11 19.82 12.92 -2.90
N ALA A 12 19.89 14.23 -3.03
CA ALA A 12 19.34 15.17 -2.04
C ALA A 12 17.81 15.00 -1.88
N GLU A 13 17.07 14.86 -2.96
CA GLU A 13 15.61 14.61 -2.93
C GLU A 13 15.27 13.29 -2.23
N THR A 14 16.09 12.26 -2.41
CA THR A 14 15.91 10.97 -1.74
C THR A 14 16.17 11.09 -0.24
N ILE A 15 17.24 11.79 0.17
CA ILE A 15 17.58 12.03 1.58
C ILE A 15 16.52 12.90 2.26
N LEU A 16 16.04 13.94 1.57
CA LEU A 16 15.01 14.84 2.10
C LEU A 16 13.60 14.26 2.06
N GLN A 17 13.43 13.03 1.55
CA GLN A 17 12.12 12.37 1.38
C GLN A 17 11.08 13.30 0.70
N THR A 18 11.53 14.02 -0.34
CA THR A 18 10.68 14.97 -1.05
C THR A 18 9.47 14.22 -1.65
N PRO A 19 8.25 14.68 -1.42
CA PRO A 19 7.05 14.08 -1.99
C PRO A 19 7.12 14.06 -3.52
N VAL A 20 6.64 12.98 -4.13
CA VAL A 20 6.52 12.86 -5.59
C VAL A 20 5.09 13.09 -5.98
N GLU A 21 4.88 13.86 -7.00
CA GLU A 21 3.58 13.96 -7.64
C GLU A 21 3.42 12.81 -8.63
N VAL A 22 2.32 12.07 -8.46
CA VAL A 22 1.92 10.96 -9.33
C VAL A 22 0.61 11.34 -9.99
N LYS A 23 0.60 11.36 -11.31
CA LYS A 23 -0.61 11.62 -12.08
C LYS A 23 -1.31 10.29 -12.37
N VAL A 24 -2.59 10.19 -11.99
CA VAL A 24 -3.44 9.03 -12.26
C VAL A 24 -4.71 9.56 -12.92
N GLY A 25 -4.91 9.26 -14.20
CA GLY A 25 -5.99 9.86 -14.98
C GLY A 25 -5.92 11.38 -14.97
N ASP A 26 -6.98 12.03 -14.52
CA ASP A 26 -7.07 13.50 -14.42
C ASP A 26 -6.63 14.06 -13.07
N LYS A 27 -6.30 13.19 -12.11
CA LYS A 27 -5.92 13.58 -10.75
C LYS A 27 -4.42 13.49 -10.52
N THR A 28 -3.90 14.37 -9.66
CA THR A 28 -2.52 14.33 -9.20
C THR A 28 -2.49 13.97 -7.71
N TYR A 29 -1.75 12.94 -7.37
CA TYR A 29 -1.54 12.48 -6.01
C TYR A 29 -0.13 12.83 -5.57
N THR A 30 -0.01 13.30 -4.33
CA THR A 30 1.30 13.52 -3.71
C THR A 30 1.64 12.31 -2.86
N THR A 31 2.76 11.65 -3.15
CA THR A 31 3.18 10.46 -2.38
C THR A 31 3.50 10.86 -0.94
N ALA A 32 2.98 10.08 0.01
CA ALA A 32 3.33 10.26 1.41
C ALA A 32 4.79 9.81 1.65
N PRO A 33 5.50 10.43 2.63
CA PRO A 33 6.80 9.92 3.04
C PRO A 33 6.71 8.45 3.44
N PRO A 34 7.64 7.61 2.98
CA PRO A 34 7.63 6.18 3.31
C PRO A 34 7.81 5.99 4.82
N SER A 35 6.97 5.15 5.40
CA SER A 35 7.07 4.75 6.81
C SER A 35 7.21 3.24 6.91
N THR A 36 7.76 2.76 8.01
CA THR A 36 7.84 1.31 8.30
C THR A 36 6.47 0.65 8.21
N ALA A 37 5.41 1.32 8.71
CA ALA A 37 4.04 0.82 8.61
C ALA A 37 3.57 0.70 7.15
N THR A 38 3.97 1.62 6.26
CA THR A 38 3.66 1.55 4.83
C THR A 38 4.29 0.30 4.20
N LEU A 39 5.55 -0.01 4.53
CA LEU A 39 6.24 -1.20 4.04
C LEU A 39 5.57 -2.50 4.52
N ILE A 40 5.18 -2.56 5.80
CA ILE A 40 4.50 -3.73 6.37
C ILE A 40 3.17 -3.96 5.65
N LEU A 41 2.33 -2.94 5.53
CA LEU A 41 1.03 -3.05 4.87
C LEU A 41 1.15 -3.39 3.38
N ALA A 42 2.14 -2.84 2.69
CA ALA A 42 2.42 -3.19 1.31
C ALA A 42 2.88 -4.65 1.19
N SER A 43 3.74 -5.13 2.10
CA SER A 43 4.18 -6.52 2.14
C SER A 43 3.02 -7.49 2.40
N GLU A 44 2.08 -7.14 3.29
CA GLU A 44 0.84 -7.90 3.47
C GLU A 44 0.03 -7.99 2.17
N ALA A 45 -0.12 -6.87 1.45
CA ALA A 45 -0.84 -6.86 0.18
C ALA A 45 -0.10 -7.66 -0.91
N VAL A 46 1.24 -7.63 -0.94
CA VAL A 46 2.05 -8.46 -1.86
C VAL A 46 1.83 -9.95 -1.61
N SER A 47 1.64 -10.37 -0.36
CA SER A 47 1.38 -11.79 -0.03
C SER A 47 0.06 -12.33 -0.60
N LEU A 48 -0.85 -11.44 -1.03
CA LEU A 48 -2.11 -11.80 -1.67
C LEU A 48 -1.96 -12.02 -3.18
N LEU A 49 -0.81 -11.66 -3.77
CA LEU A 49 -0.58 -11.90 -5.19
C LEU A 49 -0.38 -13.40 -5.47
N PRO A 50 -0.92 -13.91 -6.58
CA PRO A 50 -0.71 -15.30 -6.96
C PRO A 50 0.75 -15.57 -7.29
N HIS A 51 1.21 -16.77 -6.95
CA HIS A 51 2.53 -17.23 -7.40
C HIS A 51 2.43 -17.61 -8.89
N VAL A 52 3.13 -16.85 -9.74
CA VAL A 52 3.04 -16.99 -11.19
C VAL A 52 4.17 -17.89 -11.70
N VAL A 53 3.80 -19.04 -12.25
CA VAL A 53 4.69 -19.90 -13.05
C VAL A 53 3.99 -20.12 -14.38
N LEU A 54 4.49 -19.46 -15.44
CA LEU A 54 3.87 -19.54 -16.77
C LEU A 54 4.48 -20.70 -17.58
N ASP A 55 3.62 -21.54 -18.19
CA ASP A 55 4.05 -22.48 -19.22
C ASP A 55 4.31 -21.72 -20.52
N PRO A 56 5.53 -21.79 -21.09
CA PRO A 56 5.87 -21.12 -22.35
C PRO A 56 4.93 -21.45 -23.52
N LYS A 57 4.23 -22.59 -23.46
CA LYS A 57 3.31 -23.04 -24.51
C LYS A 57 1.92 -22.42 -24.44
N ASN A 58 1.49 -22.02 -23.23
CA ASN A 58 0.12 -21.54 -22.95
C ASN A 58 0.10 -20.17 -22.26
N VAL A 59 1.12 -19.35 -22.49
CA VAL A 59 1.34 -18.07 -21.79
C VAL A 59 0.10 -17.17 -21.77
N VAL A 60 -0.60 -17.04 -22.89
CA VAL A 60 -1.74 -16.11 -22.99
C VAL A 60 -2.92 -16.57 -22.14
N GLU A 61 -3.27 -17.86 -22.21
CA GLU A 61 -4.39 -18.42 -21.45
C GLU A 61 -4.11 -18.38 -19.94
N GLU A 62 -2.92 -18.80 -19.55
CA GLU A 62 -2.49 -18.76 -18.14
C GLU A 62 -2.41 -17.34 -17.61
N SER A 63 -1.87 -16.39 -18.38
CA SER A 63 -1.81 -14.97 -17.97
C SER A 63 -3.21 -14.41 -17.73
N LEU A 64 -4.17 -14.69 -18.61
CA LEU A 64 -5.56 -14.23 -18.42
C LEU A 64 -6.24 -14.90 -17.21
N SER A 65 -5.95 -16.19 -16.98
CA SER A 65 -6.46 -16.90 -15.83
C SER A 65 -5.94 -16.33 -14.50
N ILE A 66 -4.66 -15.95 -14.46
CA ILE A 66 -4.01 -15.39 -13.27
C ILE A 66 -4.38 -13.91 -13.07
N ALA A 67 -4.60 -13.16 -14.14
CA ALA A 67 -4.85 -11.72 -14.09
C ALA A 67 -6.03 -11.33 -13.18
N LYS A 68 -7.07 -12.16 -13.08
CA LYS A 68 -8.21 -11.96 -12.17
C LYS A 68 -7.80 -11.86 -10.69
N ASP A 69 -6.73 -12.57 -10.31
CA ASP A 69 -6.23 -12.66 -8.94
C ASP A 69 -5.18 -11.58 -8.64
N CYS A 70 -4.79 -10.79 -9.66
CA CYS A 70 -3.82 -9.69 -9.53
C CYS A 70 -4.42 -8.36 -9.05
N ARG A 71 -5.66 -8.36 -8.57
CA ARG A 71 -6.32 -7.13 -8.08
C ARG A 71 -5.52 -6.43 -6.97
N ALA A 72 -4.80 -7.18 -6.16
CA ALA A 72 -3.94 -6.66 -5.10
C ALA A 72 -2.85 -5.69 -5.60
N LEU A 73 -2.50 -5.68 -6.90
CA LEU A 73 -1.56 -4.71 -7.48
C LEU A 73 -2.02 -3.27 -7.25
N GLY A 74 -3.31 -2.98 -7.45
CA GLY A 74 -3.88 -1.66 -7.17
C GLY A 74 -3.74 -1.28 -5.70
N ASP A 75 -4.04 -2.21 -4.79
CA ASP A 75 -3.92 -2.00 -3.34
C ASP A 75 -2.48 -1.69 -2.92
N ILE A 76 -1.50 -2.42 -3.45
CA ILE A 76 -0.08 -2.24 -3.15
C ILE A 76 0.36 -0.82 -3.53
N ILE A 77 0.04 -0.39 -4.74
CA ILE A 77 0.44 0.93 -5.24
C ILE A 77 -0.31 2.04 -4.51
N ALA A 78 -1.60 1.85 -4.22
CA ALA A 78 -2.38 2.80 -3.42
C ALA A 78 -1.80 2.98 -2.00
N ILE A 79 -1.34 1.90 -1.36
CA ILE A 79 -0.67 1.95 -0.06
C ILE A 79 0.63 2.77 -0.15
N PHE A 80 1.41 2.59 -1.21
CA PHE A 80 2.65 3.33 -1.41
C PHE A 80 2.39 4.83 -1.64
N ILE A 81 1.36 5.17 -2.41
CA ILE A 81 1.04 6.58 -2.69
C ILE A 81 0.47 7.28 -1.46
N LEU A 82 -0.53 6.68 -0.80
CA LEU A 82 -1.22 7.29 0.32
C LEU A 82 -0.42 7.23 1.63
N GLY A 83 0.42 6.21 1.77
CA GLY A 83 1.08 5.88 3.03
C GLY A 83 0.10 5.30 4.07
N ALA A 84 0.62 4.65 5.10
CA ALA A 84 -0.17 3.92 6.09
C ALA A 84 -1.22 4.78 6.83
N LYS A 85 -0.97 6.08 6.99
CA LYS A 85 -1.84 6.98 7.77
C LYS A 85 -3.06 7.45 7.01
N ASN A 86 -3.02 7.47 5.67
CA ASN A 86 -4.03 8.12 4.83
C ASN A 86 -4.92 7.10 4.09
N LEU A 87 -4.88 5.83 4.47
CA LEU A 87 -5.66 4.78 3.80
C LEU A 87 -7.16 4.92 4.04
N LYS A 88 -7.55 5.52 5.17
CA LYS A 88 -8.94 5.77 5.54
C LYS A 88 -9.11 7.22 5.94
N GLU A 89 -10.21 7.81 5.53
CA GLU A 89 -10.57 9.19 5.85
C GLU A 89 -11.95 9.25 6.48
N LYS A 90 -12.08 10.03 7.56
CA LYS A 90 -13.40 10.30 8.14
C LYS A 90 -14.01 11.51 7.44
N VAL A 91 -15.11 11.29 6.75
CA VAL A 91 -15.83 12.34 6.03
C VAL A 91 -17.17 12.56 6.70
N LYS A 92 -17.53 13.82 6.94
CA LYS A 92 -18.87 14.17 7.40
C LYS A 92 -19.81 14.22 6.22
N VAL A 93 -20.75 13.31 6.18
CA VAL A 93 -21.78 13.24 5.12
C VAL A 93 -23.12 13.64 5.68
N GLN A 94 -23.81 14.52 4.98
CA GLN A 94 -25.19 14.88 5.34
C GLN A 94 -26.14 13.81 4.81
N LYS A 95 -26.72 13.02 5.72
CA LYS A 95 -27.76 12.05 5.37
C LYS A 95 -29.14 12.58 5.72
N LYS A 96 -30.04 12.55 4.74
CA LYS A 96 -31.46 12.82 4.96
C LYS A 96 -32.07 11.63 5.66
N ARG A 97 -32.54 11.82 6.87
CA ARG A 97 -33.29 10.81 7.62
C ARG A 97 -34.73 11.27 7.82
N GLU A 98 -35.71 10.42 7.48
CA GLU A 98 -37.10 10.65 7.83
C GLU A 98 -37.32 10.33 9.30
N LYS A 99 -37.58 11.34 10.13
CA LYS A 99 -38.08 11.13 11.50
C LYS A 99 -39.61 11.17 11.50
N ARG A 100 -40.22 10.11 12.03
CA ARG A 100 -41.68 10.02 12.20
C ARG A 100 -42.03 10.51 13.59
N TYR A 101 -42.88 11.50 13.64
CA TYR A 101 -43.42 12.10 14.85
C TYR A 101 -44.91 11.77 15.01
N LEU A 102 -45.46 11.81 16.22
CA LEU A 102 -46.88 11.58 16.50
C LEU A 102 -47.39 10.23 15.92
N TRP A 103 -46.82 9.13 16.42
CA TRP A 103 -47.26 7.80 16.06
C TRP A 103 -47.27 7.51 14.53
N GLY A 104 -46.43 8.20 13.78
CA GLY A 104 -46.29 7.99 12.33
C GLY A 104 -47.10 8.92 11.44
N LEU A 105 -47.90 9.83 11.99
CA LEU A 105 -48.76 10.74 11.23
C LEU A 105 -48.01 11.92 10.60
N LEU A 106 -46.88 12.35 11.18
CA LEU A 106 -46.04 13.43 10.63
C LEU A 106 -44.65 12.90 10.28
N LYS A 107 -44.29 12.98 9.01
CA LYS A 107 -42.94 12.72 8.50
C LYS A 107 -42.21 14.03 8.34
N ARG A 108 -41.03 14.16 8.94
CA ARG A 108 -40.14 15.31 8.75
C ARG A 108 -38.77 14.81 8.30
N GLU A 109 -38.28 15.35 7.19
CA GLU A 109 -36.90 15.14 6.78
C GLU A 109 -35.98 15.94 7.71
N VAL A 110 -35.05 15.23 8.35
CA VAL A 110 -34.01 15.83 9.18
C VAL A 110 -32.67 15.49 8.53
N ILE A 111 -31.87 16.51 8.28
CA ILE A 111 -30.51 16.35 7.81
C ILE A 111 -29.64 16.07 9.05
N GLU A 112 -29.11 14.88 9.15
CA GLU A 112 -28.15 14.51 10.21
C GLU A 112 -26.76 14.43 9.59
N GLU A 113 -25.77 15.06 10.24
CA GLU A 113 -24.35 14.84 9.89
C GLU A 113 -23.92 13.52 10.49
N VAL A 114 -23.54 12.58 9.62
CA VAL A 114 -23.02 11.27 10.01
C VAL A 114 -21.57 11.19 9.57
N GLU A 115 -20.68 10.78 10.47
CA GLU A 115 -19.31 10.46 10.12
C GLU A 115 -19.27 9.13 9.40
N GLU A 116 -18.83 9.14 8.16
CA GLU A 116 -18.54 7.93 7.37
C GLU A 116 -17.04 7.75 7.19
N VAL A 117 -16.60 6.50 7.29
CA VAL A 117 -15.22 6.14 7.00
C VAL A 117 -15.11 5.81 5.52
N ARG A 118 -14.45 6.68 4.77
CA ARG A 118 -14.16 6.50 3.36
C ARG A 118 -12.87 5.69 3.22
N ASP A 119 -12.90 4.62 2.42
CA ASP A 119 -11.72 3.81 2.13
C ASP A 119 -11.00 4.38 0.89
N ARG A 120 -10.08 5.31 1.16
CA ARG A 120 -9.27 5.96 0.11
C ARG A 120 -8.37 4.97 -0.61
N LYS A 121 -7.91 3.92 0.08
CA LYS A 121 -7.08 2.88 -0.53
C LYS A 121 -7.85 2.16 -1.63
N ALA A 122 -9.07 1.69 -1.34
CA ALA A 122 -9.88 0.97 -2.31
C ALA A 122 -10.25 1.85 -3.51
N GLU A 123 -10.59 3.12 -3.28
CA GLU A 123 -10.90 4.06 -4.35
C GLU A 123 -9.71 4.32 -5.26
N LEU A 124 -8.54 4.61 -4.68
CA LEU A 124 -7.33 4.85 -5.46
C LEU A 124 -6.86 3.57 -6.17
N ALA A 125 -6.95 2.40 -5.52
CA ALA A 125 -6.59 1.12 -6.12
C ALA A 125 -7.42 0.85 -7.38
N GLN A 126 -8.72 1.09 -7.32
CA GLN A 126 -9.59 0.96 -8.49
C GLN A 126 -9.24 1.97 -9.58
N GLU A 127 -9.01 3.24 -9.22
CA GLU A 127 -8.64 4.29 -10.18
C GLU A 127 -7.31 3.98 -10.88
N LEU A 128 -6.32 3.43 -10.16
CA LEU A 128 -5.04 3.00 -10.73
C LEU A 128 -5.22 1.88 -11.76
N LEU A 129 -6.00 0.84 -11.42
CA LEU A 129 -6.24 -0.29 -12.31
C LEU A 129 -7.06 0.06 -13.55
N GLU A 130 -7.94 1.07 -13.46
CA GLU A 130 -8.78 1.51 -14.58
C GLU A 130 -8.06 2.47 -15.53
N ASN A 131 -7.12 3.29 -15.03
CA ASN A 131 -6.52 4.38 -15.81
C ASN A 131 -5.08 4.14 -16.23
N LEU A 132 -4.36 3.21 -15.61
CA LEU A 132 -2.95 2.95 -15.92
C LEU A 132 -2.77 1.61 -16.62
N THR A 133 -1.89 1.62 -17.60
CA THR A 133 -1.42 0.38 -18.25
C THR A 133 -0.47 -0.41 -17.31
N PRO A 134 -0.28 -1.72 -17.54
CA PRO A 134 0.68 -2.51 -16.76
C PRO A 134 2.12 -1.95 -16.77
N ALA A 135 2.55 -1.33 -17.87
CA ALA A 135 3.87 -0.70 -17.95
C ALA A 135 3.96 0.54 -17.05
N GLU A 136 2.93 1.40 -17.08
CA GLU A 136 2.88 2.58 -16.20
C GLU A 136 2.78 2.21 -14.73
N LEU A 137 2.03 1.16 -14.39
CA LEU A 137 1.97 0.61 -13.02
C LEU A 137 3.35 0.11 -12.56
N TYR A 138 4.09 -0.57 -13.45
CA TYR A 138 5.44 -1.04 -13.16
C TYR A 138 6.40 0.13 -12.92
N ASP A 139 6.44 1.10 -13.82
CA ASP A 139 7.31 2.28 -13.71
C ASP A 139 7.02 3.09 -12.45
N LEU A 140 5.74 3.26 -12.13
CA LEU A 140 5.29 3.92 -10.92
C LEU A 140 5.76 3.17 -9.67
N THR A 141 5.59 1.86 -9.65
CA THR A 141 6.02 1.01 -8.53
C THR A 141 7.52 1.10 -8.31
N VAL A 142 8.32 1.00 -9.37
CA VAL A 142 9.78 1.14 -9.30
C VAL A 142 10.17 2.53 -8.78
N THR A 143 9.53 3.59 -9.28
CA THR A 143 9.79 4.97 -8.86
C THR A 143 9.54 5.17 -7.37
N VAL A 144 8.44 4.62 -6.85
CA VAL A 144 8.10 4.73 -5.42
C VAL A 144 9.05 3.89 -4.56
N LEU A 145 9.34 2.64 -4.96
CA LEU A 145 10.25 1.75 -4.23
C LEU A 145 11.69 2.29 -4.14
N GLN A 146 12.18 2.94 -5.20
CA GLN A 146 13.52 3.57 -5.19
C GLN A 146 13.65 4.69 -4.13
N ARG A 147 12.54 5.29 -3.72
CA ARG A 147 12.51 6.35 -2.69
C ARG A 147 12.31 5.81 -1.28
N MET A 148 11.93 4.55 -1.16
CA MET A 148 11.84 3.87 0.11
C MET A 148 13.23 3.38 0.50
N ASN A 149 13.70 3.75 1.68
CA ASN A 149 14.99 3.29 2.18
C ASN A 149 14.88 1.83 2.67
N LEU A 150 14.69 0.92 1.70
CA LEU A 150 14.51 -0.51 1.96
C LEU A 150 15.73 -1.12 2.65
N THR A 151 16.93 -0.61 2.34
CA THR A 151 18.18 -1.09 2.93
C THR A 151 18.19 -0.88 4.44
N ASP A 152 17.77 0.29 4.92
CA ASP A 152 17.73 0.57 6.36
C ASP A 152 16.66 -0.27 7.07
N PHE A 153 15.50 -0.48 6.41
CA PHE A 153 14.45 -1.34 6.96
C PHE A 153 14.95 -2.78 7.14
N PHE A 154 15.55 -3.37 6.12
CA PHE A 154 16.09 -4.73 6.20
C PHE A 154 17.33 -4.81 7.09
N GLY A 155 18.18 -3.79 7.11
CA GLY A 155 19.29 -3.68 8.06
C GLY A 155 18.83 -3.73 9.50
N LEU A 156 17.77 -2.97 9.85
CA LEU A 156 17.18 -3.00 11.18
C LEU A 156 16.59 -4.38 11.52
N THR A 157 15.85 -5.00 10.62
CA THR A 157 15.25 -6.33 10.87
C THR A 157 16.32 -7.39 11.04
N THR A 158 17.37 -7.40 10.23
CA THR A 158 18.51 -8.31 10.35
C THR A 158 19.23 -8.12 11.69
N PHE A 159 19.52 -6.86 12.04
CA PHE A 159 20.14 -6.53 13.32
C PHE A 159 19.31 -7.05 14.51
N LEU A 160 18.00 -6.83 14.51
CA LEU A 160 17.11 -7.31 15.57
C LEU A 160 17.05 -8.85 15.65
N ILE A 161 17.15 -9.53 14.53
CA ILE A 161 17.23 -11.01 14.49
C ILE A 161 18.56 -11.48 15.09
N GLU A 162 19.66 -10.81 14.78
CA GLU A 162 21.00 -11.15 15.28
C GLU A 162 21.13 -10.94 16.79
N ILE A 163 20.55 -9.87 17.33
CA ILE A 163 20.57 -9.56 18.77
C ILE A 163 19.41 -10.19 19.54
N ASN A 164 18.64 -11.09 18.95
CA ASN A 164 17.48 -11.70 19.60
C ASN A 164 17.92 -12.52 20.82
N LEU A 165 17.78 -11.91 22.00
CA LEU A 165 18.13 -12.49 23.30
C LEU A 165 17.26 -13.70 23.69
N MET A 166 16.16 -13.96 22.96
CA MET A 166 15.29 -15.12 23.19
C MET A 166 15.73 -16.36 22.41
N ARG A 167 16.74 -16.26 21.55
CA ARG A 167 17.34 -17.44 20.90
C ARG A 167 18.21 -18.18 21.89
N LEU A 168 17.93 -19.46 22.05
CA LEU A 168 18.83 -20.38 22.76
C LEU A 168 20.21 -20.33 22.10
N THR A 169 21.25 -20.11 22.93
CA THR A 169 22.62 -20.14 22.43
C THR A 169 22.98 -21.56 22.00
N LYS A 170 23.91 -21.72 21.05
CA LYS A 170 24.39 -23.05 20.62
C LYS A 170 24.83 -23.94 21.78
N VAL A 171 25.40 -23.36 22.84
CA VAL A 171 25.86 -24.04 24.04
C VAL A 171 24.72 -24.71 24.80
N GLU A 172 23.55 -24.06 24.90
CA GLU A 172 22.37 -24.64 25.58
C GLU A 172 21.76 -25.78 24.78
N THR A 173 21.81 -25.70 23.44
CA THR A 173 21.29 -26.75 22.55
C THR A 173 22.16 -28.02 22.60
N GLU A 174 23.50 -27.90 22.75
CA GLU A 174 24.40 -29.01 22.88
C GLU A 174 24.31 -29.67 24.26
N ALA A 175 24.12 -28.88 25.34
CA ALA A 175 23.93 -29.40 26.68
C ALA A 175 22.65 -30.23 26.84
N THR A 176 21.59 -29.86 26.17
CA THR A 176 20.31 -30.60 26.19
C THR A 176 20.37 -31.90 25.38
N ALA A 177 21.20 -31.98 24.35
CA ALA A 177 21.39 -33.19 23.54
C ALA A 177 22.26 -34.27 24.23
N LEU A 178 23.12 -33.90 25.22
CA LEU A 178 23.96 -34.81 25.96
C LEU A 178 23.29 -35.36 27.23
N GLY A 179 22.09 -34.92 27.58
CA GLY A 179 21.32 -35.31 28.77
C GLY A 179 20.20 -36.31 28.52
N GLN A 180 20.16 -37.03 27.38
CA GLN A 180 19.22 -38.13 27.09
C GLN A 180 19.93 -39.46 27.01
#